data_05dc3956c207831a6019bc6d129261a1
#
_entry.id   05dc3956c207831a6019bc6d129261a1
#
_cell.length_a   1.000
_cell.length_b   1.000
_cell.length_c   1.000
_cell.angle_alpha   90.00
_cell.angle_beta   90.00
_cell.angle_gamma   90.00
#
_symmetry.space_group_name_H-M   'P 1'
#
loop_
_entity.id
_entity.type
_entity.pdbx_description
1 polymer ?
#
loop_
_entity_poly.entity_id
_entity_poly.type
_entity_poly.pdbx_seq_one_letter_code
_entity_poly.pdbx_strand_id
1 'polypeptide(L)'
;LTMTVKGNKPELHSQQLVDFGSLLVGQEKTIRVELTNSGYGVFGGKWGYIQASSGDVTSSSDQFDVSKGMMNVAARASGLLPVTFKPTKEGNVSSTITLKDKSGQTYSFIVRGVASMPAKMEIAKNEYDLGNLKVGGSEKTAVVTIKNTGNYPLQYVFPKYSSKKIDGSKQRVHKFGYTIKSNVAGDNSFSYEPVPELSDPIDLTSQFTTNNWQSSAVKLGFKFPFYGKEYEEVYVSSYGGLSMLPMEGRISCMVPTGDCVDGLGYVSAYTNSGWMDMGANSKVTCGRKDGKFYVIFKDVVTPATNGAGEVTTLSFHMALCPDGSVEVYYDDYAPAGVFGSGGNNFVGVSDIAAKDACVFTDAAMVHSQNSGVDAPYYDIKTGSAIKIVAPSKSMIKSLSSTDGYIGNGESQDITVTLAAGDDLYAGELTNYLTVVTNDPLTPSANIALKANITGLNLKAEAGVDATEVDFGKVFRTSQQKRTVVLSNNGKDVLKVRKVAVKSGKFTVADDIKSGFNVPAGQSKDIAVTLPTQNKGNVSDVLVISYWDGKTTSVNLKGEVIGAPVWNITPETIESTTPYGVNVTRDDIAIANNGDETLTFAPQPETWYRPMDLIE
;
A
#
# COMPACT_ATOMS: atom_id res chain seq x y z
N LEU A 1 14.26 37.27 72.40
CA LEU A 1 14.45 36.57 71.09
C LEU A 1 13.47 37.17 70.08
N THR A 2 13.99 37.92 69.10
CA THR A 2 13.20 38.44 67.97
C THR A 2 13.23 37.37 66.85
N MET A 3 12.12 36.73 66.63
CA MET A 3 11.98 35.76 65.57
C MET A 3 11.47 36.47 64.30
N THR A 4 12.32 36.61 63.30
CA THR A 4 11.90 37.15 62.00
C THR A 4 11.36 36.02 61.15
N VAL A 5 10.04 35.93 61.00
CA VAL A 5 9.41 34.99 60.10
C VAL A 5 9.51 35.56 58.68
N LYS A 6 10.39 35.02 57.87
CA LYS A 6 10.44 35.36 56.42
C LYS A 6 9.21 34.76 55.76
N GLY A 7 8.46 35.59 55.04
CA GLY A 7 7.28 35.15 54.30
C GLY A 7 7.62 34.05 53.28
N ASN A 8 6.68 33.09 53.14
CA ASN A 8 6.81 31.91 52.29
C ASN A 8 6.52 32.25 50.79
N LYS A 9 7.21 33.29 50.27
CA LYS A 9 7.02 33.74 48.88
C LYS A 9 8.07 33.14 47.95
N PRO A 10 7.68 32.73 46.73
CA PRO A 10 8.64 32.40 45.68
C PRO A 10 9.28 33.69 45.12
N GLU A 11 10.52 33.57 44.68
CA GLU A 11 11.27 34.62 43.96
C GLU A 11 11.92 33.99 42.76
N LEU A 12 11.30 34.16 41.57
CA LEU A 12 11.81 33.59 40.32
C LEU A 12 12.84 34.50 39.65
N HIS A 13 13.84 33.85 39.12
CA HIS A 13 14.86 34.45 38.25
C HIS A 13 15.06 33.58 37.03
N SER A 14 15.30 34.22 35.87
CA SER A 14 15.73 33.55 34.64
C SER A 14 16.60 34.49 33.84
N GLN A 15 17.11 34.00 32.75
CA GLN A 15 17.64 34.86 31.68
C GLN A 15 16.51 35.75 31.18
N GLN A 16 16.68 37.07 31.25
CA GLN A 16 15.63 38.04 30.90
C GLN A 16 15.33 38.06 29.39
N LEU A 17 16.28 37.69 28.56
CA LEU A 17 16.13 37.59 27.13
C LEU A 17 16.66 36.23 26.67
N VAL A 18 15.78 35.45 26.02
CA VAL A 18 16.12 34.16 25.37
C VAL A 18 16.09 34.36 23.86
N ASP A 19 17.22 34.12 23.21
CA ASP A 19 17.36 34.28 21.77
C ASP A 19 17.34 32.93 21.07
N PHE A 20 16.36 32.73 20.21
CA PHE A 20 16.20 31.52 19.40
C PHE A 20 17.08 31.53 18.13
N GLY A 21 17.69 32.69 17.79
CA GLY A 21 18.43 32.87 16.55
C GLY A 21 17.51 32.95 15.34
N SER A 22 18.05 32.56 14.18
CA SER A 22 17.30 32.55 12.92
C SER A 22 16.70 31.18 12.65
N LEU A 23 15.42 31.15 12.21
CA LEU A 23 14.69 29.96 11.85
C LEU A 23 13.88 30.20 10.57
N LEU A 24 13.71 29.17 9.75
CA LEU A 24 12.84 29.29 8.58
C LEU A 24 11.37 29.17 9.00
N VAL A 25 10.51 29.91 8.34
CA VAL A 25 9.05 29.74 8.48
C VAL A 25 8.68 28.28 8.21
N GLY A 26 7.90 27.68 9.12
CA GLY A 26 7.54 26.25 9.09
C GLY A 26 8.48 25.32 9.84
N GLN A 27 9.66 25.79 10.28
CA GLN A 27 10.51 25.04 11.20
C GLN A 27 10.15 25.33 12.66
N GLU A 28 10.61 24.50 13.57
CA GLU A 28 10.44 24.73 15.01
C GLU A 28 11.75 24.45 15.78
N LYS A 29 11.96 25.23 16.83
CA LYS A 29 13.08 25.05 17.76
C LYS A 29 12.61 25.25 19.18
N THR A 30 12.91 24.29 20.06
CA THR A 30 12.59 24.36 21.47
C THR A 30 13.83 24.67 22.30
N ILE A 31 13.73 25.67 23.16
CA ILE A 31 14.71 25.97 24.20
C ILE A 31 14.05 25.72 25.56
N ARG A 32 14.73 25.00 26.43
CA ARG A 32 14.32 24.79 27.82
C ARG A 32 14.91 25.92 28.66
N VAL A 33 14.05 26.87 29.03
CA VAL A 33 14.44 28.02 29.83
C VAL A 33 14.50 27.64 31.30
N GLU A 34 15.67 27.82 31.92
CA GLU A 34 15.84 27.58 33.34
C GLU A 34 15.23 28.73 34.15
N LEU A 35 14.39 28.37 35.09
CA LEU A 35 13.78 29.25 36.07
C LEU A 35 14.26 28.85 37.45
N THR A 36 14.96 29.74 38.17
CA THR A 36 15.49 29.51 39.49
C THR A 36 14.64 30.23 40.51
N ASN A 37 14.20 29.55 41.56
CA ASN A 37 13.47 30.11 42.66
C ASN A 37 14.39 30.34 43.87
N SER A 38 14.78 31.60 44.13
CA SER A 38 15.60 31.95 45.27
C SER A 38 14.78 32.17 46.57
N GLY A 39 13.45 32.15 46.45
CA GLY A 39 12.52 32.31 47.54
C GLY A 39 12.28 31.01 48.36
N TYR A 40 11.49 31.15 49.42
CA TYR A 40 11.15 30.06 50.34
C TYR A 40 9.76 29.46 50.09
N GLY A 41 9.00 29.98 49.11
CA GLY A 41 7.73 29.42 48.65
C GLY A 41 7.88 28.64 47.36
N VAL A 42 6.98 27.70 47.10
CA VAL A 42 6.91 26.97 45.80
C VAL A 42 6.20 27.85 44.77
N PHE A 43 6.81 28.06 43.63
CA PHE A 43 6.15 28.67 42.49
C PHE A 43 5.42 27.59 41.66
N GLY A 44 4.10 27.58 41.77
CA GLY A 44 3.24 26.61 41.10
C GLY A 44 1.88 27.20 40.78
N GLY A 45 1.23 26.74 39.73
CA GLY A 45 -0.07 27.20 39.29
C GLY A 45 -1.23 26.70 40.18
N LYS A 46 -2.46 26.93 39.72
CA LYS A 46 -3.70 26.61 40.43
C LYS A 46 -3.78 25.15 40.93
N TRP A 47 -3.18 24.22 40.19
CA TRP A 47 -3.17 22.80 40.51
C TRP A 47 -1.85 22.29 41.11
N GLY A 48 -1.01 23.19 41.62
CA GLY A 48 0.33 22.86 42.11
C GLY A 48 1.41 22.82 41.01
N TYR A 49 1.03 22.84 39.76
CA TYR A 49 1.90 22.90 38.59
C TYR A 49 1.51 24.09 37.72
N ILE A 50 2.48 24.74 37.11
CA ILE A 50 2.28 25.71 36.06
C ILE A 50 2.00 24.95 34.75
N GLN A 51 0.89 25.24 34.09
CA GLN A 51 0.54 24.62 32.82
C GLN A 51 -0.21 25.62 31.91
N ALA A 52 0.06 25.55 30.62
CA ALA A 52 -0.56 26.45 29.64
C ALA A 52 -2.09 26.26 29.55
N SER A 53 -2.58 25.02 29.68
CA SER A 53 -4.01 24.68 29.63
C SER A 53 -4.85 25.34 30.72
N SER A 54 -4.25 25.72 31.84
CA SER A 54 -4.92 26.48 32.92
C SER A 54 -4.71 27.99 32.83
N GLY A 55 -3.99 28.48 31.82
CA GLY A 55 -3.66 29.88 31.64
C GLY A 55 -2.56 30.40 32.57
N ASP A 56 -1.85 29.48 33.24
CA ASP A 56 -0.75 29.82 34.14
C ASP A 56 0.50 30.28 33.38
N VAL A 57 0.65 29.86 32.11
CA VAL A 57 1.72 30.28 31.20
C VAL A 57 1.09 30.81 29.93
N THR A 58 1.49 31.99 29.52
CA THR A 58 1.01 32.64 28.31
C THR A 58 2.16 33.22 27.49
N SER A 59 1.98 33.25 26.19
CA SER A 59 2.85 33.93 25.22
C SER A 59 2.08 35.09 24.60
N SER A 60 2.71 36.25 24.45
CA SER A 60 2.10 37.39 23.76
C SER A 60 2.12 37.27 22.22
N SER A 61 2.78 36.23 21.69
CA SER A 61 2.82 35.92 20.24
C SER A 61 2.47 34.45 20.04
N ASP A 62 1.65 34.17 19.04
CA ASP A 62 1.27 32.85 18.57
C ASP A 62 2.42 32.06 17.92
N GLN A 63 3.52 32.74 17.59
CA GLN A 63 4.72 32.13 17.03
C GLN A 63 5.66 31.52 18.10
N PHE A 64 5.36 31.73 19.39
CA PHE A 64 6.03 31.08 20.50
C PHE A 64 5.04 30.23 21.30
N ASP A 65 5.23 28.92 21.24
CA ASP A 65 4.38 27.92 21.91
C ASP A 65 4.98 27.52 23.26
N VAL A 66 4.15 27.58 24.30
CA VAL A 66 4.45 27.15 25.68
C VAL A 66 3.56 26.01 26.16
N SER A 67 2.74 25.43 25.25
CA SER A 67 1.69 24.45 25.58
C SER A 67 2.20 23.15 26.19
N LYS A 68 3.46 22.77 25.93
CA LYS A 68 4.07 21.54 26.42
C LYS A 68 4.72 21.68 27.81
N GLY A 69 4.62 22.84 28.43
CA GLY A 69 5.20 23.09 29.74
C GLY A 69 4.27 22.70 30.89
N MET A 70 4.66 21.72 31.67
CA MET A 70 4.08 21.46 33.00
C MET A 70 5.21 21.40 34.01
N MET A 71 5.26 22.37 34.94
CA MET A 71 6.34 22.46 35.93
C MET A 71 5.90 23.07 37.24
N ASN A 72 6.62 22.77 38.30
CA ASN A 72 6.67 23.60 39.50
C ASN A 72 8.14 23.94 39.77
N VAL A 73 8.37 25.00 40.50
CA VAL A 73 9.71 25.36 40.96
C VAL A 73 9.68 25.42 42.48
N ALA A 74 10.22 24.38 43.11
CA ALA A 74 10.29 24.29 44.55
C ALA A 74 11.12 25.43 45.14
N ALA A 75 10.96 25.68 46.44
CA ALA A 75 11.79 26.63 47.17
C ALA A 75 13.26 26.27 47.01
N ARG A 76 14.09 27.25 46.70
CA ARG A 76 15.56 27.08 46.52
C ARG A 76 15.98 26.09 45.45
N ALA A 77 15.15 25.88 44.41
CA ALA A 77 15.38 24.95 43.31
C ALA A 77 15.20 25.62 41.94
N SER A 78 15.59 24.93 40.89
CA SER A 78 15.37 25.32 39.51
C SER A 78 14.39 24.36 38.79
N GLY A 79 13.69 24.87 37.79
CA GLY A 79 12.87 24.11 36.86
C GLY A 79 13.13 24.55 35.41
N LEU A 80 12.78 23.70 34.47
CA LEU A 80 12.97 23.96 33.04
C LEU A 80 11.62 24.15 32.35
N LEU A 81 11.40 25.32 31.76
CA LEU A 81 10.22 25.63 30.94
C LEU A 81 10.55 25.47 29.46
N PRO A 82 9.95 24.51 28.76
CA PRO A 82 10.12 24.41 27.31
C PRO A 82 9.35 25.55 26.63
N VAL A 83 10.04 26.31 25.81
CA VAL A 83 9.47 27.33 24.92
C VAL A 83 9.85 26.96 23.50
N THR A 84 8.88 26.87 22.60
CA THR A 84 9.09 26.51 21.20
C THR A 84 8.83 27.70 20.30
N PHE A 85 9.84 28.12 19.56
CA PHE A 85 9.68 29.11 18.48
C PHE A 85 9.23 28.37 17.22
N LYS A 86 8.08 28.78 16.68
CA LYS A 86 7.45 28.19 15.50
C LYS A 86 6.96 29.32 14.58
N PRO A 87 7.87 29.94 13.82
CA PRO A 87 7.52 31.08 13.00
C PRO A 87 6.54 30.71 11.88
N THR A 88 5.48 31.50 11.74
CA THR A 88 4.47 31.37 10.69
C THR A 88 4.58 32.50 9.65
N LYS A 89 5.33 33.56 9.94
CA LYS A 89 5.54 34.74 9.08
C LYS A 89 6.99 35.20 9.21
N GLU A 90 7.51 35.75 8.11
CA GLU A 90 8.85 36.36 8.05
C GLU A 90 8.95 37.60 8.94
N GLY A 91 10.12 37.83 9.49
CA GLY A 91 10.47 39.03 10.24
C GLY A 91 11.08 38.74 11.61
N ASN A 92 11.39 39.82 12.32
CA ASN A 92 11.82 39.75 13.72
C ASN A 92 10.61 39.52 14.60
N VAL A 93 10.63 38.41 15.35
CA VAL A 93 9.55 38.03 16.25
C VAL A 93 10.04 38.11 17.68
N SER A 94 9.25 38.77 18.52
CA SER A 94 9.48 38.88 19.95
C SER A 94 8.20 38.56 20.70
N SER A 95 8.31 37.93 21.84
CA SER A 95 7.18 37.64 22.71
C SER A 95 7.58 37.77 24.18
N THR A 96 6.62 38.18 24.99
CA THR A 96 6.73 38.12 26.43
C THR A 96 6.06 36.81 26.91
N ILE A 97 6.83 35.96 27.54
CA ILE A 97 6.34 34.77 28.23
C ILE A 97 6.01 35.20 29.65
N THR A 98 4.77 34.97 30.06
CA THR A 98 4.29 35.35 31.40
C THR A 98 3.83 34.08 32.13
N LEU A 99 4.38 33.87 33.32
CA LEU A 99 3.98 32.84 34.24
C LEU A 99 3.20 33.44 35.40
N LYS A 100 2.14 32.79 35.85
CA LYS A 100 1.29 33.20 36.93
C LYS A 100 1.17 32.08 37.96
N ASP A 101 1.48 32.35 39.22
CA ASP A 101 1.31 31.38 40.29
C ASP A 101 -0.13 31.36 40.87
N LYS A 102 -0.40 30.40 41.75
CA LYS A 102 -1.69 30.24 42.44
C LYS A 102 -2.12 31.44 43.27
N SER A 103 -1.19 32.35 43.66
CA SER A 103 -1.45 33.56 44.40
C SER A 103 -1.71 34.76 43.53
N GLY A 104 -1.59 34.59 42.19
CA GLY A 104 -1.69 35.67 41.21
C GLY A 104 -0.39 36.45 40.97
N GLN A 105 0.70 36.05 41.64
CA GLN A 105 2.02 36.64 41.35
C GLN A 105 2.49 36.27 39.97
N THR A 106 2.99 37.23 39.20
CA THR A 106 3.46 37.04 37.83
C THR A 106 4.96 37.19 37.74
N TYR A 107 5.55 36.39 36.84
CA TYR A 107 6.92 36.53 36.43
C TYR A 107 6.98 36.51 34.88
N SER A 108 7.82 37.33 34.29
CA SER A 108 7.90 37.43 32.82
C SER A 108 9.33 37.54 32.35
N PHE A 109 9.59 37.01 31.16
CA PHE A 109 10.83 37.18 30.41
C PHE A 109 10.54 37.33 28.92
N ILE A 110 11.51 37.82 28.16
CA ILE A 110 11.38 38.07 26.73
C ILE A 110 12.04 36.92 25.96
N VAL A 111 11.36 36.46 24.93
CA VAL A 111 11.92 35.56 23.93
C VAL A 111 11.93 36.27 22.57
N ARG A 112 12.94 36.02 21.77
CA ARG A 112 13.01 36.54 20.40
C ARG A 112 13.59 35.54 19.43
N GLY A 113 13.27 35.70 18.15
CA GLY A 113 13.85 34.97 17.03
C GLY A 113 13.69 35.73 15.74
N VAL A 114 14.43 35.37 14.74
CA VAL A 114 14.31 35.88 13.39
C VAL A 114 13.71 34.82 12.51
N ALA A 115 12.59 35.12 11.89
CA ALA A 115 11.93 34.24 10.93
C ALA A 115 12.31 34.66 9.51
N SER A 116 12.84 33.73 8.72
CA SER A 116 13.13 33.96 7.31
C SER A 116 12.23 33.06 6.46
N MET A 117 11.79 33.59 5.31
CA MET A 117 11.06 32.74 4.36
C MET A 117 11.99 31.64 3.85
N PRO A 118 11.52 30.38 3.84
CA PRO A 118 12.30 29.30 3.26
C PRO A 118 12.47 29.49 1.75
N ALA A 119 13.24 28.61 1.14
CA ALA A 119 13.17 28.40 -0.30
C ALA A 119 11.73 28.04 -0.70
N LYS A 120 11.27 28.54 -1.85
CA LYS A 120 9.92 28.24 -2.36
C LYS A 120 9.98 27.92 -3.83
N MET A 121 9.64 26.67 -4.15
CA MET A 121 9.61 26.17 -5.52
C MET A 121 8.35 26.60 -6.26
N GLU A 122 8.53 27.13 -7.46
CA GLU A 122 7.47 27.35 -8.42
C GLU A 122 7.86 26.70 -9.76
N ILE A 123 6.96 25.90 -10.31
CA ILE A 123 7.12 25.27 -11.63
C ILE A 123 6.11 25.93 -12.56
N ALA A 124 6.60 26.62 -13.60
CA ALA A 124 5.76 27.37 -14.53
C ALA A 124 4.78 26.47 -15.31
N LYS A 125 5.21 25.23 -15.61
CA LYS A 125 4.41 24.26 -16.34
C LYS A 125 4.76 22.84 -15.88
N ASN A 126 3.77 22.10 -15.44
CA ASN A 126 3.93 20.73 -14.91
C ASN A 126 3.50 19.62 -15.87
N GLU A 127 3.09 19.96 -17.12
CA GLU A 127 2.71 19.00 -18.13
C GLU A 127 3.17 19.46 -19.53
N TYR A 128 3.80 18.54 -20.27
CA TYR A 128 4.31 18.76 -21.62
C TYR A 128 3.78 17.67 -22.53
N ASP A 129 3.06 18.05 -23.60
CA ASP A 129 2.66 17.16 -24.67
C ASP A 129 3.66 17.31 -25.83
N LEU A 130 4.34 16.21 -26.16
CA LEU A 130 5.35 16.13 -27.20
C LEU A 130 4.78 15.63 -28.53
N GLY A 131 3.48 15.29 -28.56
CA GLY A 131 2.84 14.67 -29.71
C GLY A 131 3.49 13.33 -30.09
N ASN A 132 3.56 13.02 -31.38
CA ASN A 132 4.12 11.75 -31.84
C ASN A 132 5.65 11.71 -31.65
N LEU A 133 6.14 10.65 -30.99
CA LEU A 133 7.55 10.34 -30.84
C LEU A 133 7.84 8.99 -31.51
N LYS A 134 8.60 9.01 -32.63
CA LYS A 134 8.84 7.83 -33.44
C LYS A 134 10.06 7.06 -32.93
N VAL A 135 9.94 5.74 -32.80
CA VAL A 135 11.07 4.85 -32.47
C VAL A 135 12.16 4.99 -33.52
N GLY A 136 13.39 5.30 -33.08
CA GLY A 136 14.53 5.58 -33.95
C GLY A 136 14.42 6.88 -34.76
N GLY A 137 13.46 7.75 -34.43
CA GLY A 137 13.32 9.08 -35.02
C GLY A 137 14.17 10.15 -34.34
N SER A 138 13.96 11.41 -34.71
CA SER A 138 14.63 12.56 -34.11
C SER A 138 14.19 12.75 -32.64
N GLU A 139 15.13 13.17 -31.82
CA GLU A 139 14.89 13.56 -30.43
C GLU A 139 13.98 14.80 -30.35
N LYS A 140 13.23 14.89 -29.25
CA LYS A 140 12.46 16.07 -28.88
C LYS A 140 12.95 16.63 -27.56
N THR A 141 12.69 17.89 -27.31
CA THR A 141 13.07 18.55 -26.07
C THR A 141 11.87 19.21 -25.43
N ALA A 142 11.86 19.21 -24.09
CA ALA A 142 10.98 20.03 -23.26
C ALA A 142 11.86 20.88 -22.33
N VAL A 143 11.49 22.14 -22.10
CA VAL A 143 12.20 23.00 -21.17
C VAL A 143 11.35 23.15 -19.91
N VAL A 144 11.85 22.65 -18.80
CA VAL A 144 11.24 22.75 -17.48
C VAL A 144 11.90 23.92 -16.75
N THR A 145 11.13 24.95 -16.44
CA THR A 145 11.60 26.11 -15.69
C THR A 145 11.22 25.96 -14.23
N ILE A 146 12.24 25.93 -13.36
CA ILE A 146 12.09 25.95 -11.90
C ILE A 146 12.48 27.34 -11.42
N LYS A 147 11.60 27.98 -10.65
CA LYS A 147 11.82 29.31 -10.07
C LYS A 147 11.84 29.23 -8.55
N ASN A 148 12.73 29.97 -7.94
CA ASN A 148 12.74 30.21 -6.51
C ASN A 148 12.03 31.51 -6.19
N THR A 149 10.84 31.43 -5.59
CA THR A 149 10.08 32.61 -5.12
C THR A 149 10.23 32.83 -3.61
N GLY A 150 11.09 32.05 -2.95
CA GLY A 150 11.45 32.22 -1.53
C GLY A 150 12.73 33.04 -1.36
N ASN A 151 13.07 33.33 -0.11
CA ASN A 151 14.23 34.18 0.23
C ASN A 151 15.51 33.38 0.55
N TYR A 152 15.39 32.05 0.67
CA TYR A 152 16.53 31.17 0.88
C TYR A 152 16.90 30.46 -0.43
N PRO A 153 18.16 30.12 -0.70
CA PRO A 153 18.55 29.39 -1.89
C PRO A 153 17.75 28.08 -2.03
N LEU A 154 17.12 27.89 -3.18
CA LEU A 154 16.40 26.68 -3.50
C LEU A 154 17.37 25.65 -4.03
N GLN A 155 17.60 24.58 -3.28
CA GLN A 155 18.29 23.41 -3.76
C GLN A 155 17.31 22.50 -4.50
N TYR A 156 17.70 21.99 -5.67
CA TYR A 156 16.88 21.01 -6.41
C TYR A 156 17.71 19.79 -6.81
N VAL A 157 17.07 18.65 -6.89
CA VAL A 157 17.65 17.39 -7.34
C VAL A 157 16.61 16.62 -8.14
N PHE A 158 17.02 16.04 -9.27
CA PHE A 158 16.27 15.00 -9.98
C PHE A 158 16.82 13.63 -9.57
N PRO A 159 16.16 12.92 -8.65
CA PRO A 159 16.80 11.81 -7.93
C PRO A 159 17.15 10.62 -8.81
N LYS A 160 16.37 10.38 -9.87
CA LYS A 160 16.62 9.31 -10.84
C LYS A 160 17.92 9.56 -11.65
N TYR A 161 18.36 10.82 -11.75
CA TYR A 161 19.45 11.25 -12.62
C TYR A 161 20.66 11.80 -11.84
N SER A 162 20.55 12.00 -10.53
CA SER A 162 21.60 12.50 -9.67
C SER A 162 21.83 11.57 -8.48
N SER A 163 23.10 11.47 -8.05
CA SER A 163 23.47 10.80 -6.80
C SER A 163 23.48 11.74 -5.58
N LYS A 164 23.24 13.04 -5.78
CA LYS A 164 23.22 14.03 -4.71
C LYS A 164 21.93 13.92 -3.89
N LYS A 165 22.02 14.39 -2.65
CA LYS A 165 20.90 14.49 -1.71
C LYS A 165 20.64 15.94 -1.38
N ILE A 166 19.42 16.27 -0.99
CA ILE A 166 19.06 17.57 -0.44
C ILE A 166 19.62 17.66 0.99
N ASP A 167 20.36 18.72 1.28
CA ASP A 167 20.86 18.98 2.62
C ASP A 167 19.72 19.22 3.62
N GLY A 168 19.74 18.49 4.75
CA GLY A 168 18.71 18.56 5.78
C GLY A 168 17.39 17.88 5.44
N SER A 169 17.26 17.27 4.25
CA SER A 169 16.12 16.48 3.89
C SER A 169 16.18 15.09 4.53
N LYS A 170 15.11 14.72 5.24
CA LYS A 170 14.92 13.36 5.74
C LYS A 170 14.22 12.46 4.70
N GLN A 171 13.81 13.01 3.54
CA GLN A 171 13.11 12.26 2.52
C GLN A 171 14.02 11.21 1.89
N ARG A 172 13.60 9.96 1.94
CA ARG A 172 14.12 8.94 1.03
C ARG A 172 13.59 9.22 -0.35
N VAL A 173 14.51 9.51 -1.23
CA VAL A 173 14.21 9.65 -2.63
C VAL A 173 14.22 8.27 -3.25
N HIS A 174 13.07 7.84 -3.77
CA HIS A 174 12.96 6.59 -4.50
C HIS A 174 13.76 6.67 -5.79
N LYS A 175 14.88 5.97 -5.82
CA LYS A 175 15.81 6.01 -6.97
C LYS A 175 15.25 5.29 -8.19
N PHE A 176 14.47 4.23 -7.97
CA PHE A 176 13.93 3.43 -9.07
C PHE A 176 12.80 4.11 -9.83
N GLY A 177 12.02 4.98 -9.16
CA GLY A 177 11.00 5.81 -9.80
C GLY A 177 9.57 5.29 -9.72
N TYR A 178 9.25 4.39 -8.78
CA TYR A 178 7.86 4.10 -8.43
C TYR A 178 7.15 5.36 -7.94
N THR A 179 5.86 5.49 -8.26
CA THR A 179 4.99 6.57 -7.77
C THR A 179 3.76 5.98 -7.10
N ILE A 180 3.07 6.77 -6.28
CA ILE A 180 1.91 6.30 -5.53
C ILE A 180 0.69 7.08 -5.93
N LYS A 181 -0.44 6.39 -6.10
CA LYS A 181 -1.80 6.90 -6.25
C LYS A 181 -2.67 6.27 -5.18
N SER A 182 -3.65 7.00 -4.66
CA SER A 182 -4.53 6.48 -3.61
C SER A 182 -5.89 7.18 -3.60
N ASN A 183 -6.78 6.72 -2.70
CA ASN A 183 -7.96 7.47 -2.27
C ASN A 183 -7.85 7.89 -0.79
N VAL A 184 -6.65 7.89 -0.24
CA VAL A 184 -6.38 8.17 1.18
C VAL A 184 -5.87 9.61 1.35
N ALA A 185 -6.19 10.25 2.47
CA ALA A 185 -5.71 11.59 2.84
C ALA A 185 -6.05 12.70 1.83
N GLY A 186 -7.18 12.59 1.13
CA GLY A 186 -7.64 13.59 0.15
C GLY A 186 -7.07 13.40 -1.26
N ASP A 187 -6.21 12.42 -1.49
CA ASP A 187 -5.87 11.94 -2.83
C ASP A 187 -7.06 11.15 -3.40
N ASN A 188 -7.45 11.42 -4.62
CA ASN A 188 -8.52 10.71 -5.34
C ASN A 188 -8.03 10.18 -6.69
N SER A 189 -6.72 9.93 -6.80
CA SER A 189 -6.09 9.49 -8.05
C SER A 189 -6.21 7.98 -8.31
N PHE A 190 -6.73 7.22 -7.33
CA PHE A 190 -7.02 5.80 -7.45
C PHE A 190 -8.29 5.46 -6.66
N SER A 191 -9.06 4.45 -7.07
CA SER A 191 -10.34 4.10 -6.45
C SER A 191 -10.34 2.67 -5.92
N TYR A 192 -11.10 2.43 -4.85
CA TYR A 192 -11.33 1.09 -4.33
C TYR A 192 -12.13 0.24 -5.31
N GLU A 193 -11.72 -1.02 -5.48
CA GLU A 193 -12.45 -2.06 -6.19
C GLU A 193 -12.73 -3.22 -5.23
N PRO A 194 -13.92 -3.84 -5.28
CA PRO A 194 -14.25 -4.98 -4.43
C PRO A 194 -13.45 -6.23 -4.83
N VAL A 195 -13.40 -7.20 -3.90
CA VAL A 195 -12.73 -8.49 -4.11
C VAL A 195 -13.21 -9.13 -5.42
N PRO A 196 -12.30 -9.42 -6.37
CA PRO A 196 -12.68 -10.01 -7.65
C PRO A 196 -12.99 -11.51 -7.53
N GLU A 197 -13.86 -12.01 -8.41
CA GLU A 197 -14.01 -13.45 -8.63
C GLU A 197 -12.84 -13.94 -9.48
N LEU A 198 -11.96 -14.75 -8.88
CA LEU A 198 -10.75 -15.25 -9.55
C LEU A 198 -11.09 -16.37 -10.55
N SER A 199 -10.35 -16.43 -11.66
CA SER A 199 -10.58 -17.43 -12.71
C SER A 199 -10.21 -18.83 -12.27
N ASP A 200 -9.07 -19.02 -11.62
CA ASP A 200 -8.56 -20.32 -11.13
C ASP A 200 -7.99 -20.13 -9.73
N PRO A 201 -8.84 -20.04 -8.69
CA PRO A 201 -8.39 -19.73 -7.33
C PRO A 201 -7.61 -20.90 -6.73
N ILE A 202 -6.46 -20.59 -6.14
CA ILE A 202 -5.63 -21.52 -5.37
C ILE A 202 -5.79 -21.16 -3.89
N ASP A 203 -6.19 -22.12 -3.07
CA ASP A 203 -6.27 -21.94 -1.63
C ASP A 203 -4.90 -22.21 -1.00
N LEU A 204 -4.34 -21.22 -0.34
CA LEU A 204 -3.05 -21.26 0.33
C LEU A 204 -3.18 -21.40 1.85
N THR A 205 -4.38 -21.35 2.41
CA THR A 205 -4.64 -21.22 3.85
C THR A 205 -3.92 -22.26 4.68
N SER A 206 -3.96 -23.53 4.25
CA SER A 206 -3.32 -24.64 4.96
C SER A 206 -1.78 -24.61 4.93
N GLN A 207 -1.18 -23.79 4.09
CA GLN A 207 0.28 -23.67 4.02
C GLN A 207 0.83 -22.78 5.14
N PHE A 208 -0.01 -21.93 5.75
CA PHE A 208 0.41 -21.03 6.83
C PHE A 208 0.19 -21.72 8.19
N THR A 209 1.27 -21.89 8.92
CA THR A 209 1.28 -22.51 10.24
C THR A 209 2.18 -21.69 11.17
N THR A 210 2.18 -22.00 12.47
CA THR A 210 3.08 -21.37 13.45
C THR A 210 4.58 -21.51 13.10
N ASN A 211 4.92 -22.46 12.22
CA ASN A 211 6.31 -22.71 11.80
C ASN A 211 6.54 -22.43 10.30
N ASN A 212 5.51 -22.06 9.56
CA ASN A 212 5.61 -21.76 8.13
C ASN A 212 4.87 -20.45 7.82
N TRP A 213 5.63 -19.42 7.53
CA TRP A 213 5.13 -18.05 7.30
C TRP A 213 5.03 -17.68 5.82
N GLN A 214 5.35 -18.63 4.92
CA GLN A 214 5.37 -18.37 3.49
C GLN A 214 4.75 -19.55 2.74
N SER A 215 4.06 -19.27 1.63
CA SER A 215 3.58 -20.30 0.71
C SER A 215 4.72 -20.93 -0.08
N SER A 216 4.45 -22.05 -0.73
CA SER A 216 5.23 -22.51 -1.89
C SER A 216 5.19 -21.45 -3.00
N ALA A 217 6.11 -21.56 -3.97
CA ALA A 217 6.10 -20.66 -5.13
C ALA A 217 4.77 -20.73 -5.89
N VAL A 218 4.20 -19.58 -6.18
CA VAL A 218 2.96 -19.44 -6.97
C VAL A 218 3.27 -18.76 -8.29
N LYS A 219 2.88 -19.40 -9.39
CA LYS A 219 3.10 -18.87 -10.74
C LYS A 219 2.14 -17.74 -11.06
N LEU A 220 2.66 -16.63 -11.55
CA LEU A 220 1.90 -15.45 -11.93
C LEU A 220 1.13 -15.64 -13.25
N GLY A 221 1.67 -16.44 -14.17
CA GLY A 221 1.14 -16.59 -15.54
C GLY A 221 1.57 -15.48 -16.51
N PHE A 222 2.38 -14.55 -16.04
CA PHE A 222 3.04 -13.52 -16.83
C PHE A 222 4.39 -13.14 -16.17
N LYS A 223 5.21 -12.39 -16.91
CA LYS A 223 6.45 -11.82 -16.37
C LYS A 223 6.13 -10.50 -15.66
N PHE A 224 6.40 -10.45 -14.37
CA PHE A 224 6.21 -9.29 -13.53
C PHE A 224 7.52 -8.50 -13.41
N PRO A 225 7.61 -7.29 -13.99
CA PRO A 225 8.80 -6.47 -13.85
C PRO A 225 8.83 -5.82 -12.45
N PHE A 226 9.91 -6.06 -11.71
CA PHE A 226 10.07 -5.55 -10.36
C PHE A 226 11.52 -5.12 -10.14
N TYR A 227 11.75 -3.84 -9.85
CA TYR A 227 13.08 -3.24 -9.69
C TYR A 227 14.08 -3.63 -10.79
N GLY A 228 13.62 -3.61 -12.06
CA GLY A 228 14.45 -3.88 -13.24
C GLY A 228 14.73 -5.36 -13.53
N LYS A 229 14.10 -6.28 -12.79
CA LYS A 229 14.13 -7.73 -13.04
C LYS A 229 12.73 -8.23 -13.33
N GLU A 230 12.62 -9.36 -14.03
CA GLU A 230 11.35 -10.03 -14.31
C GLU A 230 11.22 -11.28 -13.45
N TYR A 231 10.02 -11.49 -12.90
CA TYR A 231 9.68 -12.64 -12.07
C TYR A 231 8.43 -13.34 -12.65
N GLU A 232 8.43 -14.65 -12.66
CA GLU A 232 7.31 -15.47 -13.14
C GLU A 232 6.56 -16.15 -11.99
N GLU A 233 7.13 -16.10 -10.79
CA GLU A 233 6.56 -16.66 -9.56
C GLU A 233 6.81 -15.73 -8.36
N VAL A 234 5.98 -15.87 -7.34
CA VAL A 234 6.07 -15.14 -6.08
C VAL A 234 5.73 -16.07 -4.91
N TYR A 235 6.05 -15.59 -3.72
CA TYR A 235 5.81 -16.29 -2.45
C TYR A 235 4.91 -15.43 -1.58
N VAL A 236 3.71 -15.94 -1.25
CA VAL A 236 2.76 -15.21 -0.38
C VAL A 236 3.19 -15.39 1.08
N SER A 237 3.13 -14.32 1.84
CA SER A 237 3.61 -14.28 3.23
C SER A 237 2.48 -14.01 4.21
N SER A 238 2.46 -14.73 5.34
CA SER A 238 1.56 -14.46 6.46
C SER A 238 1.86 -13.13 7.18
N TYR A 239 2.91 -12.42 6.78
CA TYR A 239 3.16 -11.05 7.20
C TYR A 239 2.35 -9.98 6.40
N GLY A 240 1.38 -10.41 5.59
CA GLY A 240 0.48 -9.50 4.87
C GLY A 240 1.06 -8.94 3.58
N GLY A 241 1.84 -9.74 2.89
CA GLY A 241 2.43 -9.36 1.62
C GLY A 241 2.91 -10.54 0.80
N LEU A 242 3.79 -10.25 -0.14
CA LEU A 242 4.44 -11.27 -0.96
C LEU A 242 5.89 -10.89 -1.25
N SER A 243 6.71 -11.88 -1.55
CA SER A 243 8.12 -11.68 -1.89
C SER A 243 8.46 -12.28 -3.25
N MET A 244 9.49 -11.71 -3.88
CA MET A 244 10.02 -12.19 -5.17
C MET A 244 10.97 -13.37 -4.98
N LEU A 245 11.52 -13.54 -3.78
CA LEU A 245 12.43 -14.62 -3.42
C LEU A 245 11.89 -15.40 -2.22
N PRO A 246 12.22 -16.69 -2.07
CA PRO A 246 11.81 -17.47 -0.90
C PRO A 246 12.44 -16.91 0.37
N MET A 247 11.67 -16.92 1.46
CA MET A 247 12.14 -16.51 2.78
C MET A 247 12.87 -17.67 3.47
N GLU A 248 14.05 -17.40 4.01
CA GLU A 248 14.72 -18.28 4.95
C GLU A 248 14.53 -17.73 6.37
N GLY A 249 13.50 -18.19 7.09
CA GLY A 249 13.23 -17.78 8.46
C GLY A 249 12.32 -16.55 8.62
N ARG A 250 12.45 -15.82 9.72
CA ARG A 250 11.66 -14.61 10.01
C ARG A 250 12.13 -13.45 9.15
N ILE A 251 11.18 -12.67 8.61
CA ILE A 251 11.50 -11.38 8.01
C ILE A 251 11.93 -10.43 9.14
N SER A 252 13.23 -10.15 9.24
CA SER A 252 13.77 -9.22 10.23
C SER A 252 13.76 -7.77 9.76
N CYS A 253 13.65 -7.54 8.45
CA CYS A 253 13.77 -6.24 7.84
C CYS A 253 12.84 -6.11 6.64
N MET A 254 11.68 -5.47 6.83
CA MET A 254 10.74 -5.19 5.75
C MET A 254 10.92 -3.80 5.15
N VAL A 255 11.50 -2.90 5.92
CA VAL A 255 11.87 -1.55 5.45
C VAL A 255 13.38 -1.47 5.32
N PRO A 256 13.90 -0.95 4.22
CA PRO A 256 15.33 -0.75 4.05
C PRO A 256 15.86 0.23 5.10
N THR A 257 16.38 -0.26 6.20
CA THR A 257 17.00 0.57 7.25
C THR A 257 18.48 0.83 7.02
N GLY A 258 19.03 0.38 5.89
CA GLY A 258 20.47 0.48 5.60
C GLY A 258 21.30 -0.70 6.10
N ASP A 259 20.84 -1.39 7.12
CA ASP A 259 21.54 -2.51 7.76
C ASP A 259 20.90 -3.89 7.47
N CYS A 260 19.88 -3.94 6.61
CA CYS A 260 19.22 -5.17 6.20
C CYS A 260 20.05 -5.93 5.18
N VAL A 261 20.49 -7.12 5.55
CA VAL A 261 21.28 -8.02 4.70
C VAL A 261 20.38 -8.90 3.81
N ASP A 262 19.11 -9.10 4.20
CA ASP A 262 18.20 -10.07 3.61
C ASP A 262 17.04 -9.38 2.87
N GLY A 263 17.34 -8.75 1.76
CA GLY A 263 16.31 -8.24 0.86
C GLY A 263 15.64 -9.37 0.08
N LEU A 264 14.31 -9.39 0.05
CA LEU A 264 13.51 -10.42 -0.59
C LEU A 264 12.77 -9.91 -1.84
N GLY A 265 12.86 -8.60 -2.12
CA GLY A 265 11.97 -7.97 -3.09
C GLY A 265 10.54 -8.08 -2.58
N TYR A 266 10.18 -7.28 -1.60
CA TYR A 266 8.93 -7.45 -0.86
C TYR A 266 7.86 -6.45 -1.30
N VAL A 267 6.63 -6.93 -1.43
CA VAL A 267 5.42 -6.13 -1.60
C VAL A 267 4.58 -6.30 -0.35
N SER A 268 4.28 -5.22 0.32
CA SER A 268 3.53 -5.23 1.58
C SER A 268 2.23 -4.45 1.48
N ALA A 269 1.14 -5.08 1.88
CA ALA A 269 -0.14 -4.44 2.16
C ALA A 269 -0.34 -4.19 3.66
N TYR A 270 0.23 -5.06 4.48
CA TYR A 270 0.16 -5.00 5.93
C TYR A 270 1.35 -5.74 6.51
N THR A 271 2.17 -5.06 7.28
CA THR A 271 3.20 -5.74 8.07
C THR A 271 3.17 -5.22 9.49
N ASN A 272 2.98 -6.13 10.40
CA ASN A 272 3.22 -5.92 11.81
C ASN A 272 4.49 -6.71 12.19
N SER A 273 5.10 -6.40 13.31
CA SER A 273 6.23 -7.19 13.88
C SER A 273 5.88 -8.66 14.18
N GLY A 274 4.63 -9.06 13.97
CA GLY A 274 4.12 -10.42 14.05
C GLY A 274 3.46 -10.88 12.76
N TRP A 275 3.47 -12.17 12.53
CA TRP A 275 2.71 -12.81 11.46
C TRP A 275 1.21 -12.80 11.78
N MET A 276 0.38 -12.82 10.75
CA MET A 276 -1.05 -13.05 10.88
C MET A 276 -1.32 -14.53 11.09
N ASP A 277 -2.15 -14.85 12.07
CA ASP A 277 -2.59 -16.23 12.32
C ASP A 277 -3.80 -16.60 11.46
N MET A 278 -3.93 -17.87 11.15
CA MET A 278 -5.09 -18.42 10.46
C MET A 278 -6.10 -18.90 11.50
N GLY A 279 -7.14 -18.11 11.73
CA GLY A 279 -8.31 -18.49 12.54
C GLY A 279 -9.24 -19.44 11.77
N ALA A 280 -10.30 -19.90 12.42
CA ALA A 280 -11.25 -20.87 11.83
C ALA A 280 -11.93 -20.36 10.53
N ASN A 281 -12.10 -19.05 10.39
CA ASN A 281 -12.74 -18.43 9.22
C ASN A 281 -11.72 -17.80 8.26
N SER A 282 -10.44 -17.82 8.61
CA SER A 282 -9.40 -17.21 7.78
C SER A 282 -9.24 -17.96 6.47
N LYS A 283 -9.08 -17.20 5.39
CA LYS A 283 -8.82 -17.75 4.07
C LYS A 283 -7.80 -16.88 3.33
N VAL A 284 -6.78 -17.53 2.77
CA VAL A 284 -5.82 -16.90 1.87
C VAL A 284 -5.90 -17.59 0.53
N THR A 285 -6.29 -16.85 -0.48
CA THR A 285 -6.42 -17.36 -1.84
C THR A 285 -5.65 -16.50 -2.82
N CYS A 286 -5.15 -17.10 -3.89
CA CYS A 286 -4.56 -16.36 -4.98
C CYS A 286 -5.07 -16.91 -6.32
N GLY A 287 -4.93 -16.12 -7.36
CA GLY A 287 -5.36 -16.47 -8.71
C GLY A 287 -5.35 -15.28 -9.64
N ARG A 288 -5.84 -15.49 -10.86
CA ARG A 288 -5.81 -14.47 -11.91
C ARG A 288 -7.20 -13.93 -12.19
N LYS A 289 -7.24 -12.67 -12.62
CA LYS A 289 -8.43 -12.02 -13.17
C LYS A 289 -8.00 -10.87 -14.07
N ASP A 290 -8.55 -10.81 -15.30
CA ASP A 290 -8.31 -9.74 -16.28
C ASP A 290 -6.81 -9.41 -16.49
N GLY A 291 -5.99 -10.47 -16.57
CA GLY A 291 -4.53 -10.35 -16.78
C GLY A 291 -3.72 -9.92 -15.56
N LYS A 292 -4.33 -9.65 -14.42
CA LYS A 292 -3.66 -9.39 -13.14
C LYS A 292 -3.60 -10.67 -12.30
N PHE A 293 -2.62 -10.75 -11.40
CA PHE A 293 -2.52 -11.78 -10.38
C PHE A 293 -2.93 -11.19 -9.03
N TYR A 294 -3.88 -11.82 -8.37
CA TYR A 294 -4.44 -11.38 -7.09
C TYR A 294 -4.03 -12.29 -5.95
N VAL A 295 -3.87 -11.71 -4.77
CA VAL A 295 -3.81 -12.40 -3.48
C VAL A 295 -4.85 -11.78 -2.56
N ILE A 296 -5.72 -12.62 -1.99
CA ILE A 296 -6.84 -12.23 -1.15
C ILE A 296 -6.62 -12.82 0.25
N PHE A 297 -6.53 -11.94 1.24
CA PHE A 297 -6.50 -12.27 2.66
C PHE A 297 -7.88 -11.96 3.24
N LYS A 298 -8.60 -12.98 3.68
CA LYS A 298 -9.92 -12.84 4.25
C LYS A 298 -9.93 -13.30 5.70
N ASP A 299 -10.47 -12.48 6.59
CA ASP A 299 -10.66 -12.76 8.04
C ASP A 299 -9.38 -13.29 8.71
N VAL A 300 -8.21 -12.77 8.29
CA VAL A 300 -6.92 -13.15 8.89
C VAL A 300 -6.77 -12.49 10.25
N VAL A 301 -6.23 -13.23 11.19
CA VAL A 301 -6.13 -12.83 12.60
C VAL A 301 -4.85 -12.04 12.83
N THR A 302 -4.96 -10.84 13.38
CA THR A 302 -3.78 -10.04 13.73
C THR A 302 -3.24 -10.43 15.10
N PRO A 303 -1.92 -10.39 15.32
CA PRO A 303 -1.32 -10.66 16.63
C PRO A 303 -1.61 -9.55 17.67
N ALA A 304 -2.18 -8.42 17.23
CA ALA A 304 -2.54 -7.33 18.11
C ALA A 304 -3.96 -7.54 18.66
N THR A 305 -4.11 -7.40 19.97
CA THR A 305 -5.41 -7.31 20.60
C THR A 305 -5.85 -5.85 20.67
N ASN A 306 -7.15 -5.58 20.53
CA ASN A 306 -7.69 -4.27 20.87
C ASN A 306 -7.49 -4.00 22.39
N GLY A 307 -7.73 -2.77 22.84
CA GLY A 307 -7.56 -2.40 24.25
C GLY A 307 -8.44 -3.20 25.22
N ALA A 308 -9.37 -4.02 24.74
CA ALA A 308 -10.21 -4.95 25.51
C ALA A 308 -9.66 -6.39 25.51
N GLY A 309 -8.54 -6.65 24.81
CA GLY A 309 -7.94 -7.99 24.72
C GLY A 309 -8.58 -8.88 23.65
N GLU A 310 -9.45 -8.34 22.81
CA GLU A 310 -10.08 -9.09 21.71
C GLU A 310 -9.17 -9.14 20.49
N VAL A 311 -9.14 -10.29 19.86
CA VAL A 311 -8.42 -10.54 18.61
C VAL A 311 -9.18 -9.87 17.45
N THR A 312 -8.48 -9.09 16.64
CA THR A 312 -9.07 -8.45 15.45
C THR A 312 -8.75 -9.25 14.20
N THR A 313 -9.73 -9.34 13.31
CA THR A 313 -9.55 -9.89 11.97
C THR A 313 -9.46 -8.78 10.94
N LEU A 314 -8.72 -9.03 9.86
CA LEU A 314 -8.57 -8.12 8.73
C LEU A 314 -8.87 -8.84 7.43
N SER A 315 -9.43 -8.10 6.47
CA SER A 315 -9.59 -8.57 5.09
C SER A 315 -9.06 -7.50 4.14
N PHE A 316 -8.21 -7.91 3.22
CA PHE A 316 -7.66 -7.05 2.18
C PHE A 316 -7.22 -7.91 1.00
N HIS A 317 -7.10 -7.29 -0.16
CA HIS A 317 -6.52 -7.96 -1.31
C HIS A 317 -5.52 -7.07 -2.04
N MET A 318 -4.65 -7.71 -2.80
CA MET A 318 -3.66 -7.03 -3.62
C MET A 318 -3.60 -7.63 -5.01
N ALA A 319 -3.18 -6.83 -5.98
CA ALA A 319 -2.97 -7.27 -7.34
C ALA A 319 -1.57 -6.91 -7.85
N LEU A 320 -0.92 -7.84 -8.53
CA LEU A 320 0.26 -7.59 -9.34
C LEU A 320 -0.19 -7.40 -10.79
N CYS A 321 0.20 -6.27 -11.37
CA CYS A 321 -0.13 -5.92 -12.75
C CYS A 321 1.04 -6.25 -13.69
N PRO A 322 0.78 -6.68 -14.94
CA PRO A 322 1.85 -7.01 -15.90
C PRO A 322 2.82 -5.86 -16.21
N ASP A 323 2.41 -4.62 -15.98
CA ASP A 323 3.27 -3.43 -16.12
C ASP A 323 4.24 -3.22 -14.93
N GLY A 324 4.19 -4.09 -13.91
CA GLY A 324 5.00 -3.99 -12.69
C GLY A 324 4.36 -3.15 -11.58
N SER A 325 3.17 -2.61 -11.80
CA SER A 325 2.41 -1.90 -10.76
C SER A 325 1.79 -2.87 -9.77
N VAL A 326 1.59 -2.39 -8.54
CA VAL A 326 0.95 -3.12 -7.44
C VAL A 326 -0.26 -2.35 -6.98
N GLU A 327 -1.38 -3.03 -6.79
CA GLU A 327 -2.60 -2.46 -6.25
C GLU A 327 -2.92 -3.13 -4.91
N VAL A 328 -3.36 -2.36 -3.93
CA VAL A 328 -3.74 -2.82 -2.60
C VAL A 328 -5.10 -2.24 -2.25
N TYR A 329 -6.00 -3.09 -1.77
CA TYR A 329 -7.37 -2.74 -1.44
C TYR A 329 -7.72 -3.28 -0.06
N TYR A 330 -8.35 -2.48 0.78
CA TYR A 330 -8.71 -2.81 2.16
C TYR A 330 -10.20 -3.06 2.27
N ASP A 331 -10.60 -4.34 2.37
CA ASP A 331 -11.98 -4.80 2.28
C ASP A 331 -12.73 -4.69 3.62
N ASP A 332 -12.13 -5.21 4.68
CA ASP A 332 -12.56 -5.03 6.06
C ASP A 332 -11.35 -4.74 6.93
N TYR A 333 -11.14 -3.48 7.19
CA TYR A 333 -9.96 -2.99 7.86
C TYR A 333 -10.33 -1.99 8.95
N ALA A 334 -10.44 -2.48 10.17
CA ALA A 334 -10.70 -1.67 11.36
C ALA A 334 -9.51 -1.77 12.32
N PRO A 335 -8.45 -0.98 12.12
CA PRO A 335 -7.23 -1.11 12.88
C PRO A 335 -7.28 -0.49 14.29
N ALA A 336 -8.43 -0.49 14.94
CA ALA A 336 -8.56 0.05 16.30
C ALA A 336 -7.54 -0.63 17.23
N GLY A 337 -6.40 0.02 17.44
CA GLY A 337 -5.34 -0.43 18.35
C GLY A 337 -4.26 -1.33 17.73
N VAL A 338 -4.32 -1.65 16.44
CA VAL A 338 -3.34 -2.54 15.77
C VAL A 338 -1.97 -1.87 15.63
N PHE A 339 -1.91 -0.57 15.64
CA PHE A 339 -0.66 0.21 15.60
C PHE A 339 -0.12 0.51 17.01
N GLY A 340 -0.24 -0.46 17.92
CA GLY A 340 0.37 -0.37 19.25
C GLY A 340 1.89 -0.24 19.15
N SER A 341 2.46 0.57 20.02
CA SER A 341 3.86 0.88 20.21
C SER A 341 4.78 -0.34 19.99
N GLY A 342 5.40 -0.46 18.81
CA GLY A 342 6.43 -1.45 18.51
C GLY A 342 6.28 -2.24 17.21
N GLY A 343 5.23 -2.01 16.40
CA GLY A 343 5.06 -2.69 15.12
C GLY A 343 5.62 -1.91 13.94
N ASN A 344 6.41 -2.56 13.12
CA ASN A 344 6.90 -2.01 11.85
C ASN A 344 5.83 -2.19 10.77
N ASN A 345 4.82 -1.34 10.74
CA ASN A 345 3.78 -1.40 9.71
C ASN A 345 4.25 -0.68 8.46
N PHE A 346 4.42 -1.44 7.40
CA PHE A 346 4.92 -0.97 6.13
C PHE A 346 3.91 -1.29 5.03
N VAL A 347 3.49 -0.29 4.27
CA VAL A 347 2.73 -0.43 3.04
C VAL A 347 3.56 0.13 1.90
N GLY A 348 3.95 -0.74 0.96
CA GLY A 348 4.85 -0.33 -0.08
C GLY A 348 5.56 -1.49 -0.78
N VAL A 349 6.61 -1.16 -1.50
CA VAL A 349 7.49 -2.11 -2.18
C VAL A 349 8.95 -1.83 -1.83
N SER A 350 9.76 -2.87 -1.71
CA SER A 350 11.21 -2.77 -1.50
C SER A 350 11.98 -3.68 -2.44
N ASP A 351 13.16 -3.24 -2.87
CA ASP A 351 14.03 -4.02 -3.75
C ASP A 351 14.64 -5.25 -3.05
N ILE A 352 15.18 -6.18 -3.83
CA ILE A 352 15.81 -7.41 -3.30
C ILE A 352 17.11 -7.15 -2.50
N ALA A 353 17.68 -5.97 -2.64
CA ALA A 353 18.86 -5.57 -1.88
C ALA A 353 18.52 -4.75 -0.62
N ALA A 354 17.23 -4.52 -0.38
CA ALA A 354 16.68 -3.66 0.68
C ALA A 354 17.35 -2.26 0.75
N LYS A 355 17.77 -1.73 -0.41
CA LYS A 355 18.44 -0.42 -0.53
C LYS A 355 17.54 0.68 -1.06
N ASP A 356 16.44 0.30 -1.72
CA ASP A 356 15.44 1.20 -2.24
C ASP A 356 14.04 0.69 -1.90
N ALA A 357 13.15 1.60 -1.55
CA ALA A 357 11.75 1.28 -1.26
C ALA A 357 10.84 2.43 -1.64
N CYS A 358 9.67 2.11 -2.16
CA CYS A 358 8.57 3.03 -2.32
C CYS A 358 7.54 2.75 -1.22
N VAL A 359 7.46 3.66 -0.25
CA VAL A 359 6.65 3.49 0.97
C VAL A 359 5.48 4.46 0.95
N PHE A 360 4.27 3.95 1.10
CA PHE A 360 3.06 4.77 1.25
C PHE A 360 2.90 5.24 2.69
N THR A 361 2.98 4.32 3.64
CA THR A 361 2.89 4.64 5.06
C THR A 361 3.76 3.69 5.87
N ASP A 362 4.34 4.23 6.95
CA ASP A 362 5.14 3.47 7.90
C ASP A 362 4.83 3.96 9.32
N ALA A 363 4.11 3.15 10.11
CA ALA A 363 3.74 3.48 11.48
C ALA A 363 4.91 3.37 12.47
N ALA A 364 5.95 2.59 12.14
CA ALA A 364 7.14 2.48 12.99
C ALA A 364 7.93 3.78 13.05
N MET A 365 7.82 4.60 12.01
CA MET A 365 8.55 5.84 11.88
C MET A 365 8.06 6.96 12.77
N VAL A 366 6.80 6.91 13.19
CA VAL A 366 6.26 7.87 14.17
C VAL A 366 7.00 7.74 15.52
N HIS A 367 7.65 6.61 15.78
CA HIS A 367 8.30 6.31 17.06
C HIS A 367 9.82 6.08 16.99
N SER A 368 10.42 5.86 15.82
CA SER A 368 11.85 5.58 15.69
C SER A 368 12.58 6.71 14.97
N GLN A 369 13.31 7.53 15.73
CA GLN A 369 14.15 8.61 15.19
C GLN A 369 15.36 8.12 14.37
N ASN A 370 15.54 6.81 14.22
CA ASN A 370 16.77 6.21 13.65
C ASN A 370 16.61 5.61 12.25
N SER A 371 15.41 5.50 11.68
CA SER A 371 15.22 4.74 10.44
C SER A 371 15.39 5.55 9.15
N GLY A 372 15.39 6.89 9.20
CA GLY A 372 15.68 7.75 8.03
C GLY A 372 14.68 7.67 6.86
N VAL A 373 13.50 7.10 7.07
CA VAL A 373 12.38 7.12 6.12
C VAL A 373 11.30 8.04 6.69
N ASP A 374 11.05 9.17 6.08
CA ASP A 374 9.91 10.04 6.40
C ASP A 374 8.71 9.62 5.53
N ALA A 375 8.05 8.53 5.91
CA ALA A 375 6.74 8.24 5.36
C ALA A 375 5.69 8.82 6.32
N PRO A 376 4.72 9.59 5.82
CA PRO A 376 3.64 10.11 6.66
C PRO A 376 2.78 8.94 7.15
N TYR A 377 2.24 9.08 8.37
CA TYR A 377 1.20 8.18 8.85
C TYR A 377 -0.11 8.53 8.17
N TYR A 378 -0.71 7.55 7.49
CA TYR A 378 -2.05 7.68 6.93
C TYR A 378 -3.02 6.72 7.62
N ASP A 379 -4.21 7.21 7.90
CA ASP A 379 -5.31 6.41 8.45
C ASP A 379 -5.93 5.55 7.35
N ILE A 380 -5.45 4.32 7.23
CA ILE A 380 -5.99 3.31 6.30
C ILE A 380 -7.21 2.68 6.95
N LYS A 381 -8.31 2.59 6.22
CA LYS A 381 -9.60 2.04 6.67
C LYS A 381 -10.26 1.22 5.56
N THR A 382 -11.35 0.56 5.88
CA THR A 382 -12.22 -0.11 4.90
C THR A 382 -12.57 0.82 3.74
N GLY A 383 -12.38 0.33 2.51
CA GLY A 383 -12.57 1.10 1.28
C GLY A 383 -11.35 1.94 0.86
N SER A 384 -10.24 1.89 1.62
CA SER A 384 -8.97 2.49 1.16
C SER A 384 -8.37 1.67 0.01
N ALA A 385 -7.76 2.37 -0.94
CA ALA A 385 -7.07 1.79 -2.08
C ALA A 385 -5.77 2.53 -2.38
N ILE A 386 -4.71 1.78 -2.67
CA ILE A 386 -3.37 2.29 -2.95
C ILE A 386 -2.84 1.59 -4.18
N LYS A 387 -2.34 2.37 -5.14
CA LYS A 387 -1.62 1.86 -6.31
C LYS A 387 -0.18 2.34 -6.30
N ILE A 388 0.75 1.42 -6.25
CA ILE A 388 2.17 1.67 -6.44
C ILE A 388 2.44 1.46 -7.92
N VAL A 389 2.59 2.56 -8.64
CA VAL A 389 2.75 2.58 -10.10
C VAL A 389 4.20 2.35 -10.44
N ALA A 390 4.46 1.29 -11.20
CA ALA A 390 5.80 1.03 -11.70
C ALA A 390 6.28 2.15 -12.64
N PRO A 391 7.59 2.45 -12.64
CA PRO A 391 8.13 3.37 -13.63
C PRO A 391 7.94 2.79 -15.02
N SER A 392 7.24 3.51 -15.87
CA SER A 392 7.16 3.17 -17.29
C SER A 392 8.55 3.20 -17.91
N LYS A 393 8.77 2.41 -18.95
CA LYS A 393 9.97 2.50 -19.77
C LYS A 393 10.15 3.95 -20.20
N SER A 394 11.36 4.48 -20.04
CA SER A 394 11.56 5.93 -20.07
C SER A 394 11.86 6.41 -21.49
N MET A 395 11.11 7.38 -21.97
CA MET A 395 11.47 8.16 -23.15
C MET A 395 12.45 9.30 -22.80
N ILE A 396 12.73 9.57 -21.51
CA ILE A 396 13.67 10.59 -21.08
C ILE A 396 15.09 10.05 -21.26
N LYS A 397 15.85 10.69 -22.16
CA LYS A 397 17.24 10.32 -22.47
C LYS A 397 18.24 11.04 -21.58
N SER A 398 18.09 12.34 -21.41
CA SER A 398 19.00 13.15 -20.61
C SER A 398 18.35 14.45 -20.11
N LEU A 399 18.98 15.04 -19.12
CA LEU A 399 18.69 16.37 -18.59
C LEU A 399 19.94 17.26 -18.76
N SER A 400 19.74 18.55 -19.02
CA SER A 400 20.85 19.51 -19.07
C SER A 400 21.48 19.77 -17.69
N SER A 401 20.71 19.58 -16.62
CA SER A 401 21.18 19.61 -15.22
C SER A 401 20.36 18.64 -14.38
N THR A 402 21.00 17.93 -13.48
CA THR A 402 20.37 16.94 -12.60
C THR A 402 20.20 17.41 -11.17
N ASP A 403 20.90 18.47 -10.78
CA ASP A 403 20.88 19.08 -9.46
C ASP A 403 21.50 20.47 -9.50
N GLY A 404 21.20 21.30 -8.50
CA GLY A 404 21.76 22.64 -8.39
C GLY A 404 21.09 23.48 -7.31
N TYR A 405 21.45 24.78 -7.35
CA TYR A 405 20.90 25.82 -6.47
C TYR A 405 20.37 26.97 -7.32
N ILE A 406 19.23 27.51 -6.91
CA ILE A 406 18.57 28.66 -7.54
C ILE A 406 18.49 29.78 -6.51
N GLY A 407 19.08 30.94 -6.80
CA GLY A 407 19.07 32.12 -5.94
C GLY A 407 17.65 32.68 -5.75
N ASN A 408 17.50 33.55 -4.76
CA ASN A 408 16.22 34.22 -4.52
C ASN A 408 15.77 35.01 -5.77
N GLY A 409 14.54 34.76 -6.21
CA GLY A 409 13.91 35.41 -7.38
C GLY A 409 14.42 34.88 -8.73
N GLU A 410 15.44 34.05 -8.74
CA GLU A 410 16.01 33.47 -9.96
C GLU A 410 15.23 32.26 -10.47
N SER A 411 15.51 31.88 -11.72
CA SER A 411 14.95 30.70 -12.37
C SER A 411 16.05 29.89 -13.04
N GLN A 412 15.85 28.58 -13.11
CA GLN A 412 16.72 27.64 -13.84
C GLN A 412 15.91 26.88 -14.86
N ASP A 413 16.35 26.93 -16.10
CA ASP A 413 15.81 26.13 -17.20
C ASP A 413 16.54 24.79 -17.28
N ILE A 414 15.76 23.71 -17.25
CA ILE A 414 16.24 22.34 -17.42
C ILE A 414 15.72 21.80 -18.75
N THR A 415 16.62 21.63 -19.70
CA THR A 415 16.29 20.99 -20.97
C THR A 415 16.22 19.48 -20.76
N VAL A 416 15.05 18.91 -21.00
CA VAL A 416 14.80 17.46 -21.00
C VAL A 416 14.85 16.97 -22.43
N THR A 417 15.76 16.06 -22.75
CA THR A 417 15.85 15.42 -24.07
C THR A 417 15.10 14.10 -24.04
N LEU A 418 14.22 13.88 -25.01
CA LEU A 418 13.36 12.73 -25.12
C LEU A 418 13.57 12.01 -26.45
N ALA A 419 13.59 10.67 -26.39
CA ALA A 419 13.70 9.80 -27.56
C ALA A 419 12.88 8.53 -27.34
N ALA A 420 12.30 8.00 -28.39
CA ALA A 420 11.66 6.69 -28.34
C ALA A 420 12.70 5.60 -28.68
N GLY A 421 13.05 4.80 -27.67
CA GLY A 421 13.83 3.58 -27.82
C GLY A 421 12.96 2.44 -28.36
N ASP A 422 13.61 1.39 -28.86
CA ASP A 422 12.96 0.18 -29.36
C ASP A 422 12.35 -0.71 -28.25
N ASP A 423 12.60 -0.36 -27.00
CA ASP A 423 12.03 -0.98 -25.81
C ASP A 423 10.64 -0.43 -25.44
N LEU A 424 10.21 0.71 -25.99
CA LEU A 424 8.92 1.33 -25.71
C LEU A 424 7.76 0.62 -26.46
N TYR A 425 6.55 0.78 -25.90
CA TYR A 425 5.31 0.31 -26.52
C TYR A 425 4.65 1.41 -27.34
N ALA A 426 3.89 1.02 -28.38
CA ALA A 426 3.08 1.95 -29.17
C ALA A 426 1.93 2.52 -28.36
N GLY A 427 1.55 3.76 -28.66
CA GLY A 427 0.44 4.45 -28.04
C GLY A 427 0.87 5.54 -27.08
N GLU A 428 -0.07 6.01 -26.28
CA GLU A 428 0.17 7.08 -25.33
C GLU A 428 1.07 6.62 -24.18
N LEU A 429 2.12 7.38 -23.94
CA LEU A 429 3.07 7.18 -22.87
C LEU A 429 3.21 8.47 -22.07
N THR A 430 3.09 8.36 -20.75
CA THR A 430 3.40 9.46 -19.85
C THR A 430 4.57 9.03 -18.95
N ASN A 431 5.66 9.79 -18.99
CA ASN A 431 6.72 9.70 -18.01
C ASN A 431 6.63 10.87 -17.03
N TYR A 432 6.94 10.62 -15.78
CA TYR A 432 7.02 11.65 -14.77
C TYR A 432 8.49 11.97 -14.47
N LEU A 433 8.82 13.25 -14.56
CA LEU A 433 10.08 13.78 -14.10
C LEU A 433 9.87 14.37 -12.71
N THR A 434 10.36 13.68 -11.68
CA THR A 434 10.25 14.12 -10.29
C THR A 434 11.43 15.01 -9.93
N VAL A 435 11.14 16.21 -9.43
CA VAL A 435 12.12 17.09 -8.79
C VAL A 435 11.86 17.11 -7.28
N VAL A 436 12.93 17.07 -6.51
CA VAL A 436 12.92 17.20 -5.04
C VAL A 436 13.70 18.46 -4.66
N THR A 437 13.22 19.19 -3.65
CA THR A 437 13.80 20.46 -3.23
C THR A 437 13.85 20.58 -1.71
N ASN A 438 14.53 21.62 -1.21
CA ASN A 438 14.51 22.01 0.19
C ASN A 438 13.38 23.00 0.55
N ASP A 439 12.37 23.13 -0.32
CA ASP A 439 11.13 23.86 0.02
C ASP A 439 10.34 23.04 1.06
N PRO A 440 10.12 23.53 2.28
CA PRO A 440 9.43 22.77 3.31
C PRO A 440 7.92 22.59 3.06
N LEU A 441 7.32 23.42 2.20
CA LEU A 441 5.90 23.37 1.87
C LEU A 441 5.62 22.55 0.60
N THR A 442 6.56 22.57 -0.36
CA THR A 442 6.48 21.83 -1.61
C THR A 442 7.80 21.12 -1.87
N PRO A 443 8.11 20.09 -1.06
CA PRO A 443 9.41 19.44 -1.10
C PRO A 443 9.65 18.63 -2.37
N SER A 444 8.60 18.32 -3.15
CA SER A 444 8.72 17.63 -4.43
C SER A 444 7.60 18.03 -5.39
N ALA A 445 7.86 17.86 -6.68
CA ALA A 445 6.87 18.01 -7.73
C ALA A 445 7.11 16.99 -8.85
N ASN A 446 6.04 16.59 -9.52
CA ASN A 446 6.07 15.72 -10.69
C ASN A 446 5.70 16.52 -11.93
N ILE A 447 6.54 16.44 -12.95
CA ILE A 447 6.33 17.04 -14.26
C ILE A 447 5.94 15.92 -15.23
N ALA A 448 4.74 15.98 -15.79
CA ALA A 448 4.25 15.00 -16.75
C ALA A 448 4.80 15.30 -18.15
N LEU A 449 5.44 14.32 -18.75
CA LEU A 449 5.93 14.34 -20.12
C LEU A 449 5.12 13.31 -20.92
N LYS A 450 4.29 13.76 -21.85
CA LYS A 450 3.38 12.93 -22.62
C LYS A 450 3.84 12.83 -24.06
N ALA A 451 3.77 11.64 -24.64
CA ALA A 451 4.00 11.42 -26.07
C ALA A 451 3.17 10.25 -26.58
N ASN A 452 2.84 10.27 -27.85
CA ASN A 452 2.29 9.11 -28.55
C ASN A 452 3.44 8.38 -29.27
N ILE A 453 3.80 7.19 -28.80
CA ILE A 453 4.90 6.39 -29.33
C ILE A 453 4.46 5.71 -30.62
N THR A 454 5.22 5.93 -31.70
CA THR A 454 4.96 5.38 -33.03
C THR A 454 6.21 4.76 -33.64
N GLY A 455 6.07 3.87 -34.60
CA GLY A 455 7.21 3.32 -35.34
C GLY A 455 6.87 2.04 -36.10
N LEU A 456 7.66 1.72 -37.14
CA LEU A 456 7.45 0.54 -37.98
C LEU A 456 7.84 -0.79 -37.32
N ASN A 457 8.67 -0.73 -36.29
CA ASN A 457 9.15 -1.92 -35.55
C ASN A 457 8.26 -2.29 -34.35
N LEU A 458 7.18 -1.55 -34.16
CA LEU A 458 6.21 -1.83 -33.11
C LEU A 458 5.15 -2.78 -33.66
N LYS A 459 5.21 -4.07 -33.30
CA LYS A 459 4.29 -5.12 -33.76
C LYS A 459 3.60 -5.74 -32.55
N ALA A 460 2.32 -6.07 -32.71
CA ALA A 460 1.59 -6.93 -31.80
C ALA A 460 2.05 -8.38 -31.98
N GLU A 461 2.13 -9.12 -30.89
CA GLU A 461 2.52 -10.54 -30.88
C GLU A 461 1.62 -11.30 -29.93
N ALA A 462 0.74 -12.12 -30.48
CA ALA A 462 -0.19 -12.93 -29.71
C ALA A 462 0.48 -14.16 -29.13
N GLY A 463 0.25 -14.42 -27.84
CA GLY A 463 0.59 -15.66 -27.16
C GLY A 463 -0.64 -16.20 -26.42
N VAL A 464 -0.68 -17.50 -26.19
CA VAL A 464 -1.67 -18.14 -25.31
C VAL A 464 -0.94 -18.99 -24.27
N ASP A 465 -1.48 -19.05 -23.05
CA ASP A 465 -0.91 -19.80 -21.94
C ASP A 465 -1.03 -21.31 -22.11
N ALA A 466 -1.95 -21.77 -22.97
CA ALA A 466 -2.15 -23.17 -23.28
C ALA A 466 -2.58 -23.39 -24.72
N THR A 467 -2.06 -24.44 -25.36
CA THR A 467 -2.50 -24.90 -26.69
C THR A 467 -3.65 -25.91 -26.62
N GLU A 468 -3.90 -26.45 -25.43
CA GLU A 468 -4.99 -27.35 -25.12
C GLU A 468 -5.55 -27.07 -23.73
N VAL A 469 -6.87 -27.06 -23.59
CA VAL A 469 -7.59 -26.97 -22.32
C VAL A 469 -8.40 -28.24 -22.11
N ASP A 470 -8.04 -28.98 -21.08
CA ASP A 470 -8.72 -30.21 -20.68
C ASP A 470 -9.63 -29.93 -19.47
N PHE A 471 -10.93 -30.10 -19.65
CA PHE A 471 -11.93 -30.00 -18.60
C PHE A 471 -12.00 -31.24 -17.69
N GLY A 472 -11.34 -32.35 -18.09
CA GLY A 472 -11.40 -33.60 -17.38
C GLY A 472 -12.80 -34.24 -17.40
N LYS A 473 -13.12 -35.03 -16.38
CA LYS A 473 -14.47 -35.61 -16.16
C LYS A 473 -15.36 -34.62 -15.41
N VAL A 474 -16.49 -34.29 -15.98
CA VAL A 474 -17.42 -33.30 -15.48
C VAL A 474 -18.81 -33.93 -15.37
N PHE A 475 -19.47 -33.77 -14.23
CA PHE A 475 -20.84 -34.26 -14.06
C PHE A 475 -21.85 -33.52 -14.93
N ARG A 476 -22.77 -34.27 -15.51
CA ARG A 476 -23.92 -33.74 -16.22
C ARG A 476 -24.69 -32.78 -15.30
N THR A 477 -25.18 -31.65 -15.86
CA THR A 477 -25.88 -30.56 -15.18
C THR A 477 -24.99 -29.62 -14.33
N SER A 478 -23.70 -29.90 -14.15
CA SER A 478 -22.76 -28.92 -13.58
C SER A 478 -22.29 -27.95 -14.68
N GLN A 479 -21.90 -26.74 -14.30
CA GLN A 479 -21.22 -25.80 -15.20
C GLN A 479 -19.74 -25.77 -14.88
N GLN A 480 -18.92 -26.00 -15.90
CA GLN A 480 -17.48 -25.91 -15.76
C GLN A 480 -16.92 -24.85 -16.69
N LYS A 481 -16.15 -23.95 -16.12
CA LYS A 481 -15.44 -22.90 -16.85
C LYS A 481 -13.94 -23.11 -16.72
N ARG A 482 -13.21 -22.84 -17.80
CA ARG A 482 -11.76 -22.75 -17.84
C ARG A 482 -11.37 -21.47 -18.56
N THR A 483 -10.23 -20.92 -18.21
CA THR A 483 -9.73 -19.68 -18.79
C THR A 483 -8.55 -19.97 -19.70
N VAL A 484 -8.55 -19.36 -20.88
CA VAL A 484 -7.41 -19.23 -21.77
C VAL A 484 -6.92 -17.80 -21.66
N VAL A 485 -5.66 -17.61 -21.32
CA VAL A 485 -5.07 -16.26 -21.23
C VAL A 485 -4.44 -15.91 -22.56
N LEU A 486 -5.01 -14.94 -23.25
CA LEU A 486 -4.42 -14.35 -24.45
C LEU A 486 -3.49 -13.21 -24.03
N SER A 487 -2.20 -13.34 -24.28
CA SER A 487 -1.18 -12.32 -24.04
C SER A 487 -0.79 -11.60 -25.32
N ASN A 488 -0.45 -10.32 -25.20
CA ASN A 488 0.22 -9.57 -26.24
C ASN A 488 1.68 -9.34 -25.85
N ASN A 489 2.57 -10.19 -26.32
CA ASN A 489 4.01 -10.13 -26.06
C ASN A 489 4.72 -9.07 -26.93
N GLY A 490 3.98 -8.45 -27.85
CA GLY A 490 4.49 -7.43 -28.73
C GLY A 490 4.47 -6.02 -28.14
N LYS A 491 4.83 -5.05 -28.96
CA LYS A 491 4.98 -3.63 -28.58
C LYS A 491 3.90 -2.72 -29.17
N ASP A 492 2.95 -3.28 -29.91
CA ASP A 492 1.78 -2.57 -30.43
C ASP A 492 0.49 -3.23 -29.95
N VAL A 493 -0.64 -2.56 -30.09
CA VAL A 493 -1.94 -3.07 -29.68
C VAL A 493 -2.33 -4.30 -30.49
N LEU A 494 -2.60 -5.42 -29.84
CA LEU A 494 -3.14 -6.62 -30.46
C LEU A 494 -4.65 -6.45 -30.67
N LYS A 495 -5.08 -6.36 -31.91
CA LYS A 495 -6.48 -6.18 -32.27
C LYS A 495 -7.13 -7.52 -32.57
N VAL A 496 -7.91 -8.03 -31.62
CA VAL A 496 -8.73 -9.24 -31.79
C VAL A 496 -10.00 -8.86 -32.54
N ARG A 497 -10.24 -9.56 -33.64
CA ARG A 497 -11.43 -9.35 -34.49
C ARG A 497 -12.63 -10.17 -33.98
N LYS A 498 -12.38 -11.42 -33.56
CA LYS A 498 -13.42 -12.36 -33.19
C LYS A 498 -12.84 -13.48 -32.34
N VAL A 499 -13.60 -13.93 -31.35
CA VAL A 499 -13.36 -15.17 -30.62
C VAL A 499 -14.55 -16.10 -30.83
N ALA A 500 -14.31 -17.33 -31.28
CA ALA A 500 -15.36 -18.29 -31.55
C ALA A 500 -14.89 -19.73 -31.29
N VAL A 501 -15.83 -20.59 -30.96
CA VAL A 501 -15.63 -22.04 -30.91
C VAL A 501 -16.10 -22.63 -32.24
N LYS A 502 -15.24 -23.45 -32.87
CA LYS A 502 -15.40 -23.90 -34.27
C LYS A 502 -16.70 -24.64 -34.52
N SER A 503 -17.07 -25.58 -33.65
CA SER A 503 -18.26 -26.43 -33.81
C SER A 503 -19.38 -26.07 -32.81
N GLY A 504 -19.18 -25.06 -31.96
CA GLY A 504 -20.17 -24.63 -30.98
C GLY A 504 -20.45 -25.60 -29.83
N LYS A 505 -19.57 -26.60 -29.64
CA LYS A 505 -19.72 -27.57 -28.55
C LYS A 505 -19.27 -27.03 -27.18
N PHE A 506 -18.55 -25.93 -27.18
CA PHE A 506 -18.24 -25.11 -26.02
C PHE A 506 -18.78 -23.71 -26.25
N THR A 507 -18.84 -22.91 -25.20
CA THR A 507 -19.30 -21.52 -25.31
C THR A 507 -18.27 -20.54 -24.76
N VAL A 508 -18.24 -19.34 -25.30
CA VAL A 508 -17.48 -18.20 -24.77
C VAL A 508 -18.44 -17.06 -24.47
N ALA A 509 -18.07 -16.17 -23.54
CA ALA A 509 -18.88 -15.03 -23.13
C ALA A 509 -19.21 -14.11 -24.34
N ASP A 510 -20.37 -13.48 -24.31
CA ASP A 510 -20.86 -12.69 -25.46
C ASP A 510 -20.05 -11.40 -25.67
N ASP A 511 -19.54 -10.81 -24.61
CA ASP A 511 -18.75 -9.58 -24.60
C ASP A 511 -17.42 -9.71 -25.37
N ILE A 512 -16.85 -10.93 -25.46
CA ILE A 512 -15.60 -11.20 -26.17
C ILE A 512 -15.78 -11.70 -27.60
N LYS A 513 -17.00 -12.11 -27.98
CA LYS A 513 -17.27 -12.65 -29.33
C LYS A 513 -17.07 -11.63 -30.43
N SER A 514 -17.37 -10.35 -30.17
CA SER A 514 -17.31 -9.25 -31.14
C SER A 514 -15.90 -8.65 -31.31
N GLY A 515 -14.92 -9.19 -30.60
CA GLY A 515 -13.54 -8.71 -30.63
C GLY A 515 -13.25 -7.62 -29.60
N PHE A 516 -11.96 -7.40 -29.36
CA PHE A 516 -11.43 -6.46 -28.36
C PHE A 516 -9.97 -6.13 -28.67
N ASN A 517 -9.41 -5.18 -27.93
CA ASN A 517 -8.00 -4.83 -28.00
C ASN A 517 -7.25 -5.34 -26.76
N VAL A 518 -6.04 -5.86 -26.97
CA VAL A 518 -5.10 -6.18 -25.89
C VAL A 518 -3.89 -5.23 -26.03
N PRO A 519 -3.70 -4.30 -25.10
CA PRO A 519 -2.54 -3.40 -25.12
C PRO A 519 -1.22 -4.16 -25.11
N ALA A 520 -0.16 -3.52 -25.59
CA ALA A 520 1.19 -4.07 -25.59
C ALA A 520 1.63 -4.52 -24.19
N GLY A 521 2.18 -5.72 -24.09
CA GLY A 521 2.64 -6.31 -22.82
C GLY A 521 1.53 -6.71 -21.86
N GLN A 522 0.25 -6.64 -22.25
CA GLN A 522 -0.87 -7.02 -21.41
C GLN A 522 -1.53 -8.34 -21.86
N SER A 523 -2.45 -8.83 -21.05
CA SER A 523 -3.20 -10.07 -21.29
C SER A 523 -4.70 -9.84 -21.13
N LYS A 524 -5.50 -10.72 -21.73
CA LYS A 524 -6.95 -10.78 -21.59
C LYS A 524 -7.39 -12.22 -21.36
N ASP A 525 -8.20 -12.41 -20.34
CA ASP A 525 -8.82 -13.70 -20.02
C ASP A 525 -9.97 -14.00 -20.98
N ILE A 526 -9.97 -15.22 -21.52
CA ILE A 526 -11.02 -15.76 -22.38
C ILE A 526 -11.66 -16.93 -21.63
N ALA A 527 -12.79 -16.70 -21.01
CA ALA A 527 -13.52 -17.75 -20.33
C ALA A 527 -14.23 -18.67 -21.32
N VAL A 528 -13.95 -19.98 -21.22
CA VAL A 528 -14.57 -21.04 -22.02
C VAL A 528 -15.42 -21.89 -21.09
N THR A 529 -16.66 -22.18 -21.47
CA THR A 529 -17.60 -23.02 -20.72
C THR A 529 -17.87 -24.31 -21.47
N LEU A 530 -17.76 -25.44 -20.77
CA LEU A 530 -18.21 -26.74 -21.27
C LEU A 530 -19.70 -26.93 -20.96
N PRO A 531 -20.58 -27.05 -21.98
CA PRO A 531 -21.96 -27.41 -21.77
C PRO A 531 -22.09 -28.88 -21.35
N THR A 532 -22.76 -29.16 -20.26
CA THR A 532 -22.81 -30.51 -19.65
C THR A 532 -24.19 -31.19 -19.78
N GLN A 533 -24.96 -30.84 -20.80
CA GLN A 533 -26.30 -31.39 -20.98
C GLN A 533 -26.29 -32.86 -21.45
N ASN A 534 -25.38 -33.23 -22.34
CA ASN A 534 -25.28 -34.56 -22.95
C ASN A 534 -24.03 -35.29 -22.49
N LYS A 535 -24.15 -36.57 -22.12
CA LYS A 535 -23.02 -37.45 -21.79
C LYS A 535 -22.13 -37.74 -22.99
N GLY A 536 -20.84 -37.91 -22.71
CA GLY A 536 -19.85 -38.38 -23.67
C GLY A 536 -18.65 -37.42 -23.81
N ASN A 537 -17.72 -37.83 -24.61
CA ASN A 537 -16.53 -37.05 -24.94
C ASN A 537 -16.91 -35.83 -25.79
N VAL A 538 -16.44 -34.69 -25.38
CA VAL A 538 -16.64 -33.41 -26.09
C VAL A 538 -15.30 -32.87 -26.46
N SER A 539 -15.14 -32.54 -27.74
CA SER A 539 -13.94 -31.84 -28.22
C SER A 539 -14.32 -30.76 -29.24
N ASP A 540 -13.59 -29.67 -29.22
CA ASP A 540 -13.76 -28.53 -30.13
C ASP A 540 -12.47 -27.73 -30.22
N VAL A 541 -12.50 -26.61 -30.94
CA VAL A 541 -11.37 -25.71 -31.09
C VAL A 541 -11.83 -24.29 -30.84
N LEU A 542 -11.24 -23.61 -29.87
CA LEU A 542 -11.34 -22.17 -29.70
C LEU A 542 -10.45 -21.50 -30.75
N VAL A 543 -11.03 -20.59 -31.52
CA VAL A 543 -10.33 -19.83 -32.56
C VAL A 543 -10.39 -18.36 -32.24
N ILE A 544 -9.22 -17.74 -32.08
CA ILE A 544 -9.04 -16.31 -31.89
C ILE A 544 -8.54 -15.75 -33.21
N SER A 545 -9.31 -14.85 -33.83
CA SER A 545 -8.97 -14.25 -35.12
C SER A 545 -8.57 -12.79 -34.94
N TYR A 546 -7.50 -12.37 -35.59
CA TYR A 546 -6.96 -11.01 -35.50
C TYR A 546 -7.30 -10.18 -36.77
N TRP A 547 -7.19 -8.86 -36.65
CA TRP A 547 -7.44 -7.95 -37.75
C TRP A 547 -6.39 -8.03 -38.85
N ASP A 548 -5.20 -8.58 -38.62
CA ASP A 548 -4.15 -8.84 -39.61
C ASP A 548 -4.38 -10.15 -40.39
N GLY A 549 -5.50 -10.82 -40.17
CA GLY A 549 -5.89 -12.07 -40.84
C GLY A 549 -5.31 -13.34 -40.22
N LYS A 550 -4.44 -13.24 -39.22
CA LYS A 550 -3.93 -14.40 -38.50
C LYS A 550 -4.96 -14.98 -37.52
N THR A 551 -4.70 -16.19 -37.04
CA THR A 551 -5.51 -16.87 -36.04
C THR A 551 -4.62 -17.61 -35.05
N THR A 552 -5.10 -17.70 -33.79
CA THR A 552 -4.58 -18.59 -32.76
C THR A 552 -5.65 -19.62 -32.45
N SER A 553 -5.27 -20.88 -32.29
CA SER A 553 -6.19 -21.98 -32.00
C SER A 553 -5.79 -22.67 -30.71
N VAL A 554 -6.79 -22.99 -29.88
CA VAL A 554 -6.63 -23.76 -28.63
C VAL A 554 -7.59 -24.95 -28.67
N ASN A 555 -7.07 -26.16 -28.49
CA ASN A 555 -7.88 -27.37 -28.45
C ASN A 555 -8.65 -27.43 -27.12
N LEU A 556 -9.92 -27.79 -27.21
CA LEU A 556 -10.80 -27.96 -26.05
C LEU A 556 -11.24 -29.38 -25.98
N LYS A 557 -11.15 -30.02 -24.81
CA LYS A 557 -11.65 -31.37 -24.59
C LYS A 557 -12.19 -31.56 -23.16
N GLY A 558 -13.09 -32.51 -23.00
CA GLY A 558 -13.65 -32.92 -21.73
C GLY A 558 -14.55 -34.15 -21.89
N GLU A 559 -14.85 -34.81 -20.82
CA GLU A 559 -15.77 -35.94 -20.75
C GLU A 559 -16.93 -35.61 -19.83
N VAL A 560 -18.14 -35.50 -20.38
CA VAL A 560 -19.35 -35.35 -19.57
C VAL A 560 -19.83 -36.71 -19.14
N ILE A 561 -19.75 -36.98 -17.84
CA ILE A 561 -20.22 -38.21 -17.22
C ILE A 561 -21.59 -38.02 -16.58
N GLY A 562 -22.30 -39.10 -16.30
CA GLY A 562 -23.53 -39.03 -15.51
C GLY A 562 -23.25 -38.55 -14.10
N ALA A 563 -24.28 -38.23 -13.39
CA ALA A 563 -24.20 -37.91 -11.97
C ALA A 563 -24.89 -39.00 -11.14
N PRO A 564 -24.36 -39.40 -9.99
CA PRO A 564 -25.14 -40.13 -9.01
C PRO A 564 -26.25 -39.23 -8.49
N VAL A 565 -27.45 -39.77 -8.39
CA VAL A 565 -28.63 -39.10 -7.80
C VAL A 565 -29.15 -39.99 -6.69
N TRP A 566 -28.91 -39.58 -5.48
CA TRP A 566 -29.32 -40.38 -4.32
C TRP A 566 -30.73 -40.06 -3.90
N ASN A 567 -31.42 -41.02 -3.38
CA ASN A 567 -32.66 -40.92 -2.70
C ASN A 567 -32.66 -41.85 -1.47
N ILE A 568 -33.14 -41.35 -0.36
CA ILE A 568 -33.30 -42.12 0.87
C ILE A 568 -34.76 -42.28 1.21
N THR A 569 -35.13 -43.52 1.59
CA THR A 569 -36.52 -43.83 1.95
C THR A 569 -36.51 -44.69 3.20
N PRO A 570 -37.25 -44.30 4.25
CA PRO A 570 -37.91 -42.99 4.42
C PRO A 570 -36.92 -41.85 4.70
N GLU A 571 -37.27 -40.61 4.39
CA GLU A 571 -36.43 -39.42 4.64
C GLU A 571 -36.25 -39.10 6.14
N THR A 572 -37.26 -39.48 6.94
CA THR A 572 -37.26 -39.32 8.39
C THR A 572 -37.68 -40.61 9.06
N ILE A 573 -36.95 -40.99 10.09
CA ILE A 573 -37.26 -42.16 10.88
C ILE A 573 -37.51 -41.73 12.32
N GLU A 574 -38.72 -41.96 12.78
CA GLU A 574 -39.10 -41.77 14.17
C GLU A 574 -39.17 -43.11 14.88
N SER A 575 -38.52 -43.26 16.01
CA SER A 575 -38.57 -44.46 16.83
C SER A 575 -38.55 -44.11 18.28
N THR A 576 -39.46 -44.67 19.05
CA THR A 576 -39.49 -44.58 20.52
C THR A 576 -39.02 -45.91 21.09
N THR A 577 -37.95 -45.87 21.87
CA THR A 577 -37.39 -47.11 22.48
C THR A 577 -37.24 -46.92 24.00
N PRO A 578 -37.48 -47.97 24.80
CA PRO A 578 -37.13 -47.92 26.23
C PRO A 578 -35.64 -47.74 26.43
N TYR A 579 -35.26 -47.14 27.54
CA TYR A 579 -33.85 -46.94 27.89
C TYR A 579 -33.10 -48.27 27.88
N GLY A 580 -31.94 -48.31 27.22
CA GLY A 580 -31.07 -49.47 27.14
C GLY A 580 -31.49 -50.53 26.12
N VAL A 581 -32.49 -50.26 25.30
CA VAL A 581 -32.92 -51.18 24.22
C VAL A 581 -32.36 -50.68 22.88
N ASN A 582 -31.68 -51.54 22.15
CA ASN A 582 -31.24 -51.29 20.77
C ASN A 582 -32.36 -51.61 19.80
N VAL A 583 -32.61 -50.72 18.87
CA VAL A 583 -33.54 -50.96 17.76
C VAL A 583 -32.74 -51.05 16.46
N THR A 584 -32.94 -52.16 15.74
CA THR A 584 -32.39 -52.31 14.39
C THR A 584 -33.48 -51.98 13.40
N ARG A 585 -33.15 -51.16 12.42
CA ARG A 585 -34.03 -50.81 11.30
C ARG A 585 -33.41 -51.35 10.02
N ASP A 586 -34.20 -52.04 9.25
CA ASP A 586 -33.85 -52.62 7.95
C ASP A 586 -34.74 -52.07 6.80
N ASP A 587 -35.56 -51.09 7.12
CA ASP A 587 -36.46 -50.44 6.19
C ASP A 587 -35.88 -49.15 5.57
N ILE A 588 -34.58 -48.88 5.80
CA ILE A 588 -33.89 -47.72 5.21
C ILE A 588 -33.30 -48.15 3.88
N ALA A 589 -33.78 -47.57 2.81
CA ALA A 589 -33.22 -47.82 1.48
C ALA A 589 -32.52 -46.57 0.95
N ILE A 590 -31.29 -46.71 0.52
CA ILE A 590 -30.55 -45.69 -0.25
C ILE A 590 -30.55 -46.16 -1.70
N ALA A 591 -31.24 -45.41 -2.55
CA ALA A 591 -31.28 -45.70 -3.99
C ALA A 591 -30.43 -44.70 -4.76
N ASN A 592 -29.77 -45.20 -5.79
CA ASN A 592 -29.12 -44.38 -6.78
C ASN A 592 -29.99 -44.32 -8.03
N ASN A 593 -30.69 -43.20 -8.22
CA ASN A 593 -31.52 -42.93 -9.39
C ASN A 593 -30.72 -42.24 -10.52
N GLY A 594 -29.42 -42.02 -10.29
CA GLY A 594 -28.51 -41.47 -11.29
C GLY A 594 -27.88 -42.57 -12.17
N ASP A 595 -27.10 -42.12 -13.13
CA ASP A 595 -26.47 -42.96 -14.14
C ASP A 595 -24.95 -43.16 -13.91
N GLU A 596 -24.45 -42.78 -12.71
CA GLU A 596 -23.10 -43.06 -12.25
C GLU A 596 -23.09 -43.68 -10.85
N THR A 597 -21.99 -44.32 -10.47
CA THR A 597 -21.85 -44.99 -9.17
C THR A 597 -21.99 -44.00 -8.01
N LEU A 598 -22.90 -44.25 -7.09
CA LEU A 598 -23.06 -43.52 -5.84
C LEU A 598 -22.11 -44.08 -4.79
N THR A 599 -21.19 -43.25 -4.31
CA THR A 599 -20.39 -43.55 -3.12
C THR A 599 -20.93 -42.72 -1.97
N PHE A 600 -21.20 -43.36 -0.83
CA PHE A 600 -21.68 -42.65 0.36
C PHE A 600 -20.97 -43.18 1.60
N ALA A 601 -20.85 -42.29 2.60
CA ALA A 601 -20.39 -42.61 3.93
C ALA A 601 -21.35 -42.03 4.94
N PRO A 602 -22.03 -42.84 5.77
CA PRO A 602 -22.89 -42.30 6.81
C PRO A 602 -22.02 -41.64 7.88
N GLN A 603 -22.40 -40.43 8.25
CA GLN A 603 -21.81 -39.69 9.38
C GLN A 603 -22.88 -39.57 10.46
N PRO A 604 -22.82 -40.34 11.55
CA PRO A 604 -23.79 -40.21 12.64
C PRO A 604 -23.53 -38.92 13.39
N GLU A 605 -24.49 -38.00 13.38
CA GLU A 605 -24.54 -36.85 14.31
C GLU A 605 -25.41 -37.23 15.49
N THR A 606 -24.86 -37.26 16.71
CA THR A 606 -25.60 -37.47 17.94
C THR A 606 -25.98 -36.13 18.56
N TRP A 607 -27.25 -35.81 18.52
CA TRP A 607 -27.81 -34.66 19.24
C TRP A 607 -28.38 -35.17 20.58
N TYR A 608 -27.75 -34.77 21.70
CA TYR A 608 -28.37 -34.93 23.02
C TYR A 608 -29.20 -33.69 23.31
N ARG A 609 -30.53 -33.84 23.33
CA ARG A 609 -31.35 -32.89 24.06
C ARG A 609 -31.10 -33.13 25.56
N PRO A 610 -30.70 -32.14 26.34
CA PRO A 610 -30.79 -32.28 27.80
C PRO A 610 -32.24 -32.62 28.13
N MET A 611 -32.48 -33.72 28.83
CA MET A 611 -33.79 -33.93 29.43
C MET A 611 -34.02 -32.75 30.36
N ASP A 612 -35.04 -31.94 30.09
CA ASP A 612 -35.55 -31.04 31.12
C ASP A 612 -35.96 -31.93 32.30
N LEU A 613 -35.22 -31.79 33.39
CA LEU A 613 -35.59 -32.39 34.67
C LEU A 613 -36.97 -31.78 34.99
N ILE A 614 -38.04 -32.56 34.76
CA ILE A 614 -39.36 -32.24 35.28
C ILE A 614 -39.23 -32.51 36.77
N GLU A 615 -39.30 -31.45 37.58
CA GLU A 615 -39.53 -31.53 39.03
C GLU A 615 -40.86 -32.23 39.33
#